data_4c1feb7aab792f90ed0558a028224196
#
_entry.id   4c1feb7aab792f90ed0558a028224196
#
_cell.length_a   1.000
_cell.length_b   1.000
_cell.length_c   1.000
_cell.angle_alpha   90.00
_cell.angle_beta   90.00
_cell.angle_gamma   90.00
#
_symmetry.space_group_name_H-M   'P 1'
#
loop_
_entity.id
_entity.type
_entity.pdbx_description
1 polymer ?
#
loop_
_entity_poly.entity_id
_entity_poly.type
_entity_poly.pdbx_seq_one_letter_code
_entity_poly.pdbx_strand_id
1 'polypeptide(L)'
;MNFQTSTCDLVERFKRGDQAAFSLLFGKYHRRLAVLVHYKMSEELRGRVEVDDILQDVFLAAAQGLGRFTYQNPGSFMAWLSRIANDTIVDAARHQNRKKRRAEELLRFRSESNPNGPEPIDFATPSRVFAQQESLQILLRNLDTLPAEYREVILLAKFEGLTTSEISEHLGKSRENVALTLHRALKRFREIQLKADRQ
;
A
#
# COMPACT_ATOMS: atom_id res chain seq x y z
N MET A 1 16.61 7.07 -25.99
CA MET A 1 15.17 6.80 -26.14
C MET A 1 14.72 5.95 -24.97
N ASN A 2 14.13 6.52 -23.91
CA ASN A 2 13.58 5.75 -22.81
C ASN A 2 12.21 5.21 -23.27
N PHE A 3 12.19 4.02 -23.82
CA PHE A 3 10.95 3.25 -23.99
C PHE A 3 10.47 2.88 -22.58
N GLN A 4 9.60 3.70 -21.99
CA GLN A 4 8.87 3.27 -20.81
C GLN A 4 8.03 2.06 -21.21
N THR A 5 8.55 0.86 -20.92
CA THR A 5 7.84 -0.40 -21.18
C THR A 5 6.47 -0.32 -20.51
N SER A 6 5.40 -0.55 -21.29
CA SER A 6 4.05 -0.43 -20.77
C SER A 6 3.76 -1.53 -19.74
N THR A 7 2.82 -1.29 -18.86
CA THR A 7 2.40 -2.32 -17.88
C THR A 7 1.86 -3.56 -18.59
N CYS A 8 1.15 -3.38 -19.70
CA CYS A 8 0.66 -4.47 -20.54
C CYS A 8 1.82 -5.34 -21.04
N ASP A 9 2.85 -4.72 -21.64
CA ASP A 9 4.01 -5.45 -22.16
C ASP A 9 4.75 -6.22 -21.07
N LEU A 10 4.92 -5.62 -19.87
CA LEU A 10 5.57 -6.29 -18.76
C LEU A 10 4.78 -7.49 -18.25
N VAL A 11 3.44 -7.37 -18.18
CA VAL A 11 2.56 -8.50 -17.82
C VAL A 11 2.68 -9.63 -18.84
N GLU A 12 2.64 -9.33 -20.13
CA GLU A 12 2.75 -10.33 -21.19
C GLU A 12 4.16 -10.96 -21.24
N ARG A 13 5.22 -10.19 -21.01
CA ARG A 13 6.59 -10.73 -20.89
C ARG A 13 6.71 -11.71 -19.72
N PHE A 14 6.16 -11.35 -18.55
CA PHE A 14 6.15 -12.25 -17.40
C PHE A 14 5.42 -13.56 -17.69
N LYS A 15 4.24 -13.50 -18.34
CA LYS A 15 3.47 -14.70 -18.75
C LYS A 15 4.24 -15.61 -19.69
N ARG A 16 5.15 -15.06 -20.49
CA ARG A 16 6.05 -15.82 -21.38
C ARG A 16 7.30 -16.35 -20.68
N GLY A 17 7.39 -16.19 -19.35
CA GLY A 17 8.50 -16.71 -18.54
C GLY A 17 9.63 -15.70 -18.24
N ASP A 18 9.50 -14.44 -18.66
CA ASP A 18 10.48 -13.39 -18.36
C ASP A 18 10.32 -12.92 -16.92
N GLN A 19 11.09 -13.52 -16.01
CA GLN A 19 11.08 -13.16 -14.60
C GLN A 19 11.57 -11.72 -14.34
N ALA A 20 12.42 -11.16 -15.20
CA ALA A 20 12.90 -9.78 -15.07
C ALA A 20 11.75 -8.76 -15.24
N ALA A 21 10.73 -9.10 -16.04
CA ALA A 21 9.55 -8.26 -16.21
C ALA A 21 8.80 -8.05 -14.88
N PHE A 22 8.79 -9.04 -13.98
CA PHE A 22 8.20 -8.89 -12.65
C PHE A 22 8.94 -7.85 -11.79
N SER A 23 10.27 -7.89 -11.80
CA SER A 23 11.09 -6.91 -11.08
C SER A 23 10.86 -5.48 -11.59
N LEU A 24 10.63 -5.30 -12.90
CA LEU A 24 10.27 -4.01 -13.48
C LEU A 24 8.86 -3.55 -13.07
N LEU A 25 7.88 -4.47 -13.05
CA LEU A 25 6.55 -4.20 -12.51
C LEU A 25 6.63 -3.81 -11.02
N PHE A 26 7.37 -4.57 -10.23
CA PHE A 26 7.62 -4.28 -8.83
C PHE A 26 8.17 -2.85 -8.63
N GLY A 27 9.27 -2.50 -9.29
CA GLY A 27 9.86 -1.17 -9.20
C GLY A 27 8.91 -0.04 -9.62
N LYS A 28 8.11 -0.28 -10.66
CA LYS A 28 7.12 0.69 -11.17
C LYS A 28 5.98 0.97 -10.18
N TYR A 29 5.54 -0.02 -9.43
CA TYR A 29 4.34 0.08 -8.57
C TYR A 29 4.65 0.14 -7.08
N HIS A 30 5.87 -0.21 -6.65
CA HIS A 30 6.28 -0.28 -5.25
C HIS A 30 5.92 0.97 -4.45
N ARG A 31 6.38 2.15 -4.88
CA ARG A 31 6.13 3.41 -4.17
C ARG A 31 4.64 3.73 -4.05
N ARG A 32 3.89 3.49 -5.13
CA ARG A 32 2.46 3.74 -5.17
C ARG A 32 1.71 2.80 -4.22
N LEU A 33 2.12 1.53 -4.21
CA LEU A 33 1.54 0.51 -3.33
C LEU A 33 1.92 0.77 -1.87
N ALA A 34 3.14 1.24 -1.59
CA ALA A 34 3.58 1.60 -0.24
C ALA A 34 2.71 2.70 0.39
N VAL A 35 2.38 3.75 -0.37
CA VAL A 35 1.44 4.80 0.08
C VAL A 35 0.07 4.20 0.37
N LEU A 36 -0.44 3.37 -0.54
CA LEU A 36 -1.74 2.73 -0.37
C LEU A 36 -1.79 1.86 0.90
N VAL A 37 -0.81 0.99 1.07
CA VAL A 37 -0.70 0.10 2.25
C VAL A 37 -0.61 0.94 3.53
N HIS A 38 0.22 1.99 3.55
CA HIS A 38 0.35 2.89 4.70
C HIS A 38 -1.00 3.46 5.15
N TYR A 39 -1.83 3.96 4.21
CA TYR A 39 -3.12 4.55 4.56
C TYR A 39 -4.23 3.51 4.84
N LYS A 40 -4.11 2.30 4.32
CA LYS A 40 -5.07 1.22 4.58
C LYS A 40 -4.82 0.46 5.88
N MET A 41 -3.58 0.43 6.36
CA MET A 41 -3.25 -0.13 7.66
C MET A 41 -3.78 0.77 8.78
N SER A 42 -4.44 0.19 9.78
CA SER A 42 -4.78 0.91 11.01
C SER A 42 -3.51 1.33 11.76
N GLU A 43 -3.61 2.36 12.58
CA GLU A 43 -2.49 2.83 13.41
C GLU A 43 -1.99 1.71 14.35
N GLU A 44 -2.91 0.93 14.93
CA GLU A 44 -2.56 -0.22 15.77
C GLU A 44 -1.76 -1.29 14.99
N LEU A 45 -2.11 -1.53 13.72
CA LEU A 45 -1.39 -2.50 12.89
C LEU A 45 0.00 -1.95 12.51
N ARG A 46 0.11 -0.67 12.13
CA ARG A 46 1.40 -0.03 11.82
C ARG A 46 2.36 -0.01 13.02
N GLY A 47 1.85 0.01 14.25
CA GLY A 47 2.68 -0.12 15.45
C GLY A 47 3.26 -1.54 15.67
N ARG A 48 2.90 -2.54 14.85
CA ARG A 48 3.27 -3.95 15.03
C ARG A 48 3.82 -4.65 13.80
N VAL A 49 3.55 -4.09 12.62
CA VAL A 49 3.91 -4.66 11.32
C VAL A 49 4.41 -3.54 10.43
N GLU A 50 5.58 -3.71 9.85
CA GLU A 50 6.16 -2.75 8.93
C GLU A 50 5.40 -2.76 7.59
N VAL A 51 5.31 -1.58 6.96
CA VAL A 51 4.72 -1.45 5.62
C VAL A 51 5.44 -2.33 4.60
N ASP A 52 6.76 -2.46 4.74
CA ASP A 52 7.61 -3.24 3.85
C ASP A 52 7.32 -4.76 3.96
N ASP A 53 6.98 -5.26 5.14
CA ASP A 53 6.56 -6.66 5.31
C ASP A 53 5.26 -6.95 4.55
N ILE A 54 4.28 -6.06 4.68
CA ILE A 54 3.02 -6.17 3.93
C ILE A 54 3.28 -6.09 2.43
N LEU A 55 4.15 -5.17 1.97
CA LEU A 55 4.51 -5.07 0.56
C LEU A 55 5.16 -6.33 0.02
N GLN A 56 6.04 -6.95 0.78
CA GLN A 56 6.68 -8.22 0.41
C GLN A 56 5.63 -9.31 0.20
N ASP A 57 4.69 -9.47 1.14
CA ASP A 57 3.61 -10.44 1.04
C ASP A 57 2.68 -10.16 -0.15
N VAL A 58 2.34 -8.89 -0.39
CA VAL A 58 1.53 -8.47 -1.55
C VAL A 58 2.22 -8.82 -2.86
N PHE A 59 3.52 -8.55 -2.99
CA PHE A 59 4.25 -8.86 -4.21
C PHE A 59 4.46 -10.36 -4.41
N LEU A 60 4.61 -11.12 -3.32
CA LEU A 60 4.65 -12.58 -3.40
C LEU A 60 3.31 -13.14 -3.91
N ALA A 61 2.20 -12.69 -3.34
CA ALA A 61 0.86 -13.08 -3.80
C ALA A 61 0.59 -12.62 -5.25
N ALA A 62 1.04 -11.41 -5.60
CA ALA A 62 0.95 -10.90 -6.98
C ALA A 62 1.75 -11.76 -7.96
N ALA A 63 2.97 -12.17 -7.64
CA ALA A 63 3.78 -13.05 -8.48
C ALA A 63 3.05 -14.38 -8.77
N GLN A 64 2.44 -14.97 -7.74
CA GLN A 64 1.67 -16.23 -7.86
C GLN A 64 0.38 -16.06 -8.69
N GLY A 65 -0.25 -14.87 -8.60
CA GLY A 65 -1.51 -14.57 -9.27
C GLY A 65 -1.38 -14.00 -10.69
N LEU A 66 -0.20 -13.46 -11.04
CA LEU A 66 0.00 -12.67 -12.28
C LEU A 66 -0.26 -13.48 -13.57
N GLY A 67 0.01 -14.77 -13.55
CA GLY A 67 -0.28 -15.65 -14.70
C GLY A 67 -1.76 -15.67 -15.09
N ARG A 68 -2.68 -15.49 -14.15
CA ARG A 68 -4.14 -15.44 -14.36
C ARG A 68 -4.69 -14.03 -14.52
N PHE A 69 -3.88 -13.01 -14.26
CA PHE A 69 -4.32 -11.62 -14.38
C PHE A 69 -4.56 -11.25 -15.85
N THR A 70 -5.70 -10.61 -16.13
CA THR A 70 -6.02 -10.08 -17.46
C THR A 70 -5.92 -8.57 -17.46
N TYR A 71 -5.00 -8.04 -18.26
CA TYR A 71 -4.85 -6.59 -18.43
C TYR A 71 -6.01 -6.04 -19.26
N GLN A 72 -6.78 -5.10 -18.73
CA GLN A 72 -7.93 -4.49 -19.39
C GLN A 72 -7.65 -3.03 -19.78
N ASN A 73 -7.03 -2.25 -18.88
CA ASN A 73 -6.75 -0.84 -19.04
C ASN A 73 -5.62 -0.40 -18.09
N PRO A 74 -5.07 0.82 -18.23
CA PRO A 74 -3.95 1.29 -17.40
C PRO A 74 -4.21 1.24 -15.87
N GLY A 75 -5.46 1.31 -15.44
CA GLY A 75 -5.85 1.24 -14.03
C GLY A 75 -5.99 -0.19 -13.49
N SER A 76 -6.31 -1.17 -14.36
CA SER A 76 -6.68 -2.53 -13.96
C SER A 76 -5.59 -3.24 -13.14
N PHE A 77 -4.31 -3.01 -13.46
CA PHE A 77 -3.22 -3.61 -12.72
C PHE A 77 -3.10 -3.06 -11.29
N MET A 78 -3.25 -1.74 -11.13
CA MET A 78 -3.22 -1.14 -9.80
C MET A 78 -4.44 -1.52 -8.96
N ALA A 79 -5.63 -1.57 -9.56
CA ALA A 79 -6.84 -2.03 -8.89
C ALA A 79 -6.72 -3.50 -8.42
N TRP A 80 -6.09 -4.35 -9.23
CA TRP A 80 -5.80 -5.74 -8.87
C TRP A 80 -4.79 -5.82 -7.71
N LEU A 81 -3.68 -5.06 -7.76
CA LEU A 81 -2.72 -4.99 -6.65
C LEU A 81 -3.35 -4.43 -5.36
N SER A 82 -4.23 -3.43 -5.48
CA SER A 82 -4.96 -2.86 -4.34
C SER A 82 -5.84 -3.88 -3.65
N ARG A 83 -6.48 -4.78 -4.41
CA ARG A 83 -7.27 -5.89 -3.87
C ARG A 83 -6.39 -6.86 -3.09
N ILE A 84 -5.28 -7.30 -3.68
CA ILE A 84 -4.31 -8.17 -2.98
C ILE A 84 -3.82 -7.51 -1.70
N ALA A 85 -3.49 -6.21 -1.74
CA ALA A 85 -3.05 -5.47 -0.56
C ALA A 85 -4.12 -5.44 0.55
N ASN A 86 -5.38 -5.24 0.20
CA ASN A 86 -6.48 -5.29 1.17
C ASN A 86 -6.56 -6.66 1.85
N ASP A 87 -6.53 -7.74 1.06
CA ASP A 87 -6.60 -9.10 1.59
C ASP A 87 -5.40 -9.38 2.51
N THR A 88 -4.19 -9.02 2.10
CA THR A 88 -2.96 -9.17 2.89
C THR A 88 -3.02 -8.38 4.21
N ILE A 89 -3.49 -7.12 4.19
CA ILE A 89 -3.63 -6.29 5.39
C ILE A 89 -4.65 -6.91 6.36
N VAL A 90 -5.79 -7.40 5.85
CA VAL A 90 -6.80 -8.06 6.67
C VAL A 90 -6.24 -9.33 7.33
N ASP A 91 -5.48 -10.13 6.58
CA ASP A 91 -4.88 -11.35 7.11
C ASP A 91 -3.78 -11.06 8.14
N ALA A 92 -2.96 -10.03 7.91
CA ALA A 92 -1.98 -9.55 8.89
C ALA A 92 -2.67 -9.08 10.19
N ALA A 93 -3.75 -8.30 10.08
CA ALA A 93 -4.52 -7.85 11.24
C ALA A 93 -5.12 -9.03 12.02
N ARG A 94 -5.70 -10.01 11.32
CA ARG A 94 -6.23 -11.24 11.95
C ARG A 94 -5.13 -12.04 12.66
N HIS A 95 -3.96 -12.14 12.03
CA HIS A 95 -2.81 -12.85 12.63
C HIS A 95 -2.31 -12.15 13.90
N GLN A 96 -2.17 -10.82 13.90
CA GLN A 96 -1.77 -10.06 15.08
C GLN A 96 -2.79 -10.16 16.21
N ASN A 97 -4.09 -10.12 15.90
CA ASN A 97 -5.14 -10.29 16.90
C ASN A 97 -5.11 -11.69 17.53
N ARG A 98 -4.82 -12.75 16.76
CA ARG A 98 -4.63 -14.12 17.30
C ARG A 98 -3.40 -14.20 18.20
N LYS A 99 -2.27 -13.60 17.79
CA LYS A 99 -1.05 -13.52 18.64
C LYS A 99 -1.33 -12.80 19.96
N LYS A 100 -2.04 -11.67 19.91
CA LYS A 100 -2.42 -10.91 21.11
C LYS A 100 -3.24 -11.74 22.08
N ARG A 101 -4.32 -12.38 21.61
CA ARG A 101 -5.16 -13.28 22.44
C ARG A 101 -4.34 -14.41 23.06
N ARG A 102 -3.49 -15.05 22.28
CA ARG A 102 -2.63 -16.14 22.76
C ARG A 102 -1.61 -15.64 23.81
N ALA A 103 -1.05 -14.45 23.62
CA ALA A 103 -0.16 -13.84 24.62
C ALA A 103 -0.90 -13.48 25.91
N GLU A 104 -2.13 -12.94 25.81
CA GLU A 104 -2.99 -12.64 26.97
C GLU A 104 -3.38 -13.92 27.72
N GLU A 105 -3.70 -15.02 27.02
CA GLU A 105 -3.96 -16.33 27.63
C GLU A 105 -2.72 -16.87 28.34
N LEU A 106 -1.54 -16.77 27.71
CA LEU A 106 -0.26 -17.19 28.33
C LEU A 106 0.11 -16.33 29.53
N LEU A 107 -0.15 -15.03 29.50
CA LEU A 107 0.08 -14.14 30.64
C LEU A 107 -0.87 -14.47 31.80
N ARG A 108 -2.13 -14.77 31.54
CA ARG A 108 -3.07 -15.25 32.57
C ARG A 108 -2.58 -16.58 33.17
N PHE A 109 -2.20 -17.54 32.35
CA PHE A 109 -1.64 -18.81 32.79
C PHE A 109 -0.34 -18.61 33.58
N ARG A 110 0.54 -17.71 33.16
CA ARG A 110 1.79 -17.35 33.84
C ARG A 110 1.53 -16.72 35.22
N SER A 111 0.51 -15.84 35.31
CA SER A 111 0.12 -15.21 36.58
C SER A 111 -0.46 -16.21 37.58
N GLU A 112 -1.11 -17.26 37.09
CA GLU A 112 -1.77 -18.24 37.96
C GLU A 112 -0.90 -19.45 38.36
N SER A 113 0.10 -19.85 37.53
CA SER A 113 0.75 -21.15 37.71
C SER A 113 2.28 -21.18 37.45
N ASN A 114 2.92 -20.19 36.83
CA ASN A 114 4.34 -20.28 36.47
C ASN A 114 5.04 -18.94 36.31
N PRO A 115 5.82 -18.44 37.29
CA PRO A 115 6.51 -17.15 37.23
C PRO A 115 7.68 -17.08 36.22
N ASN A 116 8.17 -18.20 35.67
CA ASN A 116 9.34 -18.30 34.80
C ASN A 116 9.03 -18.67 33.35
N GLY A 117 7.86 -18.31 32.82
CA GLY A 117 7.55 -18.53 31.40
C GLY A 117 8.51 -17.77 30.44
N PRO A 118 8.64 -18.21 29.16
CA PRO A 118 9.58 -17.63 28.23
C PRO A 118 9.31 -16.14 27.95
N GLU A 119 10.36 -15.34 27.92
CA GLU A 119 10.28 -13.93 27.55
C GLU A 119 9.91 -13.75 26.08
N PRO A 120 9.15 -12.67 25.73
CA PRO A 120 8.87 -12.34 24.34
C PRO A 120 10.18 -11.97 23.63
N ILE A 121 10.50 -12.65 22.54
CA ILE A 121 11.66 -12.33 21.72
C ILE A 121 11.24 -11.22 20.74
N ASP A 122 11.88 -10.07 20.88
CA ASP A 122 11.70 -8.91 20.00
C ASP A 122 12.60 -9.08 18.77
N PHE A 123 11.99 -9.28 17.60
CA PHE A 123 12.72 -9.37 16.32
C PHE A 123 12.73 -8.00 15.64
N ALA A 124 13.73 -7.18 15.98
CA ALA A 124 14.04 -6.00 15.21
C ALA A 124 14.80 -6.39 13.94
N THR A 125 14.20 -6.20 12.78
CA THR A 125 14.87 -6.41 11.48
C THR A 125 15.44 -5.08 10.97
N PRO A 126 16.75 -4.98 10.65
CA PRO A 126 17.32 -3.76 10.09
C PRO A 126 16.80 -3.55 8.66
N SER A 127 16.04 -2.51 8.42
CA SER A 127 15.50 -2.19 7.09
C SER A 127 16.59 -1.65 6.15
N ARG A 128 16.77 -2.31 5.03
CA ARG A 128 17.54 -1.84 3.87
C ARG A 128 16.57 -1.03 3.01
N VAL A 129 16.70 0.28 2.94
CA VAL A 129 16.41 1.16 1.79
C VAL A 129 16.29 2.63 2.22
N PHE A 130 17.37 3.26 2.68
CA PHE A 130 17.35 4.64 3.17
C PHE A 130 16.90 5.69 2.13
N ALA A 131 17.31 5.61 0.86
CA ALA A 131 16.98 6.64 -0.14
C ALA A 131 15.55 6.56 -0.69
N GLN A 132 14.98 5.36 -0.79
CA GLN A 132 13.56 5.19 -1.17
C GLN A 132 12.62 5.53 -0.01
N GLN A 133 13.04 5.31 1.23
CA GLN A 133 12.30 5.69 2.43
C GLN A 133 12.16 7.20 2.58
N GLU A 134 13.21 7.98 2.33
CA GLU A 134 13.14 9.44 2.44
C GLU A 134 12.12 10.04 1.46
N SER A 135 12.15 9.63 0.21
CA SER A 135 11.20 10.11 -0.81
C SER A 135 9.75 9.67 -0.51
N LEU A 136 9.56 8.49 0.08
CA LEU A 136 8.26 8.01 0.54
C LEU A 136 7.77 8.82 1.73
N GLN A 137 8.63 9.07 2.72
CA GLN A 137 8.31 9.88 3.90
C GLN A 137 7.91 11.32 3.53
N ILE A 138 8.61 11.94 2.56
CA ILE A 138 8.24 13.26 2.04
C ILE A 138 6.85 13.21 1.40
N LEU A 139 6.57 12.19 0.59
CA LEU A 139 5.29 12.01 -0.06
C LEU A 139 4.14 11.85 0.94
N LEU A 140 4.33 11.01 1.98
CA LEU A 140 3.35 10.81 3.05
C LEU A 140 3.10 12.11 3.83
N ARG A 141 4.15 12.80 4.25
CA ARG A 141 4.02 14.11 4.92
C ARG A 141 3.25 15.12 4.08
N ASN A 142 3.53 15.20 2.77
CA ASN A 142 2.83 16.10 1.87
C ASN A 142 1.35 15.73 1.72
N LEU A 143 1.02 14.44 1.69
CA LEU A 143 -0.38 13.98 1.69
C LEU A 143 -1.08 14.28 3.02
N ASP A 144 -0.39 14.17 4.15
CA ASP A 144 -0.96 14.45 5.47
C ASP A 144 -1.28 15.93 5.70
N THR A 145 -0.61 16.85 4.98
CA THR A 145 -0.94 18.29 5.03
C THR A 145 -2.21 18.65 4.24
N LEU A 146 -2.74 17.72 3.43
CA LEU A 146 -3.99 17.95 2.69
C LEU A 146 -5.22 17.80 3.61
N PRO A 147 -6.29 18.57 3.34
CA PRO A 147 -7.62 18.26 3.89
C PRO A 147 -7.99 16.80 3.63
N ALA A 148 -8.66 16.15 4.61
CA ALA A 148 -8.99 14.73 4.53
C ALA A 148 -9.73 14.35 3.24
N GLU A 149 -10.70 15.16 2.79
CA GLU A 149 -11.44 14.94 1.56
C GLU A 149 -10.53 14.96 0.31
N TYR A 150 -9.54 15.87 0.27
CA TYR A 150 -8.59 15.97 -0.85
C TYR A 150 -7.65 14.77 -0.87
N ARG A 151 -7.14 14.39 0.30
CA ARG A 151 -6.29 13.21 0.45
C ARG A 151 -7.02 11.95 0.01
N GLU A 152 -8.26 11.75 0.48
CA GLU A 152 -9.08 10.59 0.15
C GLU A 152 -9.30 10.45 -1.36
N VAL A 153 -9.73 11.50 -2.05
CA VAL A 153 -9.95 11.46 -3.50
C VAL A 153 -8.66 11.22 -4.27
N ILE A 154 -7.51 11.75 -3.82
CA ILE A 154 -6.20 11.45 -4.41
C ILE A 154 -5.84 9.97 -4.20
N LEU A 155 -6.03 9.43 -3.00
CA LEU A 155 -5.73 8.02 -2.71
C LEU A 155 -6.55 7.09 -3.61
N LEU A 156 -7.85 7.30 -3.70
CA LEU A 156 -8.74 6.51 -4.55
C LEU A 156 -8.35 6.60 -6.04
N ALA A 157 -8.14 7.82 -6.57
CA ALA A 157 -7.85 8.01 -7.99
C ALA A 157 -6.43 7.61 -8.39
N LYS A 158 -5.41 7.98 -7.59
CA LYS A 158 -4.00 7.87 -8.00
C LYS A 158 -3.29 6.66 -7.40
N PHE A 159 -3.73 6.16 -6.27
CA PHE A 159 -3.10 5.03 -5.59
C PHE A 159 -3.93 3.74 -5.68
N GLU A 160 -5.25 3.80 -5.64
CA GLU A 160 -6.10 2.64 -5.92
C GLU A 160 -6.39 2.44 -7.41
N GLY A 161 -6.34 3.50 -8.18
CA GLY A 161 -6.56 3.45 -9.63
C GLY A 161 -8.03 3.47 -10.03
N LEU A 162 -8.92 3.90 -9.14
CA LEU A 162 -10.35 4.00 -9.40
C LEU A 162 -10.66 5.10 -10.41
N THR A 163 -11.64 4.85 -11.27
CA THR A 163 -12.21 5.85 -12.17
C THR A 163 -13.07 6.85 -11.39
N THR A 164 -13.35 8.01 -11.98
CA THR A 164 -14.23 9.02 -11.36
C THR A 164 -15.63 8.46 -11.07
N SER A 165 -16.12 7.52 -11.90
CA SER A 165 -17.39 6.83 -11.68
C SER A 165 -17.37 5.95 -10.43
N GLU A 166 -16.35 5.11 -10.30
CA GLU A 166 -16.18 4.23 -9.13
C GLU A 166 -15.98 5.03 -7.84
N ILE A 167 -15.23 6.16 -7.90
CA ILE A 167 -15.07 7.07 -6.76
C ILE A 167 -16.42 7.73 -6.41
N SER A 168 -17.21 8.12 -7.41
CA SER A 168 -18.55 8.69 -7.23
C SER A 168 -19.46 7.73 -6.48
N GLU A 169 -19.48 6.47 -6.86
CA GLU A 169 -20.25 5.41 -6.21
C GLU A 169 -19.71 5.15 -4.78
N HIS A 170 -18.40 5.09 -4.62
CA HIS A 170 -17.73 4.82 -3.33
C HIS A 170 -18.01 5.93 -2.29
N LEU A 171 -17.98 7.20 -2.72
CA LEU A 171 -18.16 8.36 -1.83
C LEU A 171 -19.63 8.84 -1.74
N GLY A 172 -20.56 8.31 -2.56
CA GLY A 172 -21.93 8.80 -2.64
C GLY A 172 -22.03 10.24 -3.15
N LYS A 173 -21.08 10.69 -3.99
CA LYS A 173 -21.01 12.05 -4.56
C LYS A 173 -21.23 12.03 -6.08
N SER A 174 -21.65 13.16 -6.67
CA SER A 174 -21.77 13.23 -8.13
C SER A 174 -20.39 13.13 -8.80
N ARG A 175 -20.33 12.64 -10.05
CA ARG A 175 -19.09 12.53 -10.84
C ARG A 175 -18.43 13.90 -11.06
N GLU A 176 -19.23 14.93 -11.27
CA GLU A 176 -18.77 16.30 -11.45
C GLU A 176 -18.10 16.81 -10.18
N ASN A 177 -18.70 16.55 -9.01
CA ASN A 177 -18.12 16.92 -7.72
C ASN A 177 -16.81 16.19 -7.48
N VAL A 178 -16.74 14.88 -7.72
CA VAL A 178 -15.49 14.09 -7.61
C VAL A 178 -14.41 14.63 -8.54
N ALA A 179 -14.75 14.92 -9.81
CA ALA A 179 -13.79 15.44 -10.78
C ALA A 179 -13.25 16.81 -10.34
N LEU A 180 -14.12 17.71 -9.87
CA LEU A 180 -13.74 19.04 -9.40
C LEU A 180 -12.88 18.95 -8.13
N THR A 181 -13.29 18.09 -7.18
CA THR A 181 -12.53 17.87 -5.93
C THR A 181 -11.15 17.30 -6.24
N LEU A 182 -11.05 16.31 -7.12
CA LEU A 182 -9.77 15.73 -7.55
C LEU A 182 -8.87 16.77 -8.22
N HIS A 183 -9.42 17.61 -9.11
CA HIS A 183 -8.67 18.68 -9.74
C HIS A 183 -8.08 19.65 -8.71
N ARG A 184 -8.89 20.13 -7.78
CA ARG A 184 -8.48 21.04 -6.69
C ARG A 184 -7.44 20.38 -5.76
N ALA A 185 -7.66 19.12 -5.41
CA ALA A 185 -6.75 18.34 -4.57
C ALA A 185 -5.37 18.18 -5.22
N LEU A 186 -5.31 17.83 -6.51
CA LEU A 186 -4.06 17.70 -7.27
C LEU A 186 -3.33 19.04 -7.43
N LYS A 187 -4.06 20.14 -7.64
CA LYS A 187 -3.48 21.49 -7.66
C LYS A 187 -2.84 21.80 -6.32
N ARG A 188 -3.57 21.61 -5.23
CA ARG A 188 -3.07 21.87 -3.86
C ARG A 188 -1.86 21.01 -3.52
N PHE A 189 -1.89 19.73 -3.90
CA PHE A 189 -0.77 18.82 -3.68
C PHE A 189 0.51 19.26 -4.41
N ARG A 190 0.39 19.73 -5.67
CA ARG A 190 1.54 20.30 -6.42
C ARG A 190 2.11 21.53 -5.73
N GLU A 191 1.27 22.43 -5.21
CA GLU A 191 1.72 23.62 -4.47
C GLU A 191 2.53 23.24 -3.23
N ILE A 192 2.12 22.18 -2.51
CA ILE A 192 2.84 21.67 -1.34
C ILE A 192 4.19 21.09 -1.76
N GLN A 193 4.24 20.26 -2.82
CA GLN A 193 5.49 19.68 -3.30
C GLN A 193 6.49 20.77 -3.73
N LEU A 194 6.05 21.77 -4.51
CA LEU A 194 6.92 22.86 -4.95
C LEU A 194 7.48 23.72 -3.80
N LYS A 195 6.78 23.79 -2.68
CA LYS A 195 7.29 24.47 -1.46
C LYS A 195 8.31 23.61 -0.72
N ALA A 196 8.09 22.28 -0.66
CA ALA A 196 9.01 21.35 -0.03
C ALA A 196 10.36 21.26 -0.78
N ASP A 197 10.34 21.31 -2.13
CA ASP A 197 11.54 21.25 -2.96
C ASP A 197 12.41 22.53 -2.90
N ARG A 198 11.90 23.61 -2.27
CA ARG A 198 12.62 24.91 -2.14
C ARG A 198 13.24 25.11 -0.75
N GLN A 199 13.04 24.19 0.14
CA GLN A 199 13.60 24.19 1.52
C GLN A 199 14.73 23.18 1.67
#